data_a11111b10e47110b9c5ebef43222c046
#
_entry.id   a11111b10e47110b9c5ebef43222c046
#
_cell.length_a   1.000
_cell.length_b   1.000
_cell.length_c   1.000
_cell.angle_alpha   90.00
_cell.angle_beta   90.00
_cell.angle_gamma   90.00
#
_symmetry.space_group_name_H-M   'P 1'
#
loop_
_entity.id
_entity.type
_entity.pdbx_description
1 polymer ?
#
loop_
_entity_poly.entity_id
_entity_poly.type
_entity_poly.pdbx_seq_one_letter_code
_entity_poly.pdbx_strand_id
1 'polypeptide(L)'
;MNKQALDSFWDQFRQKYGVYLRLLYMLPAERYKAQPVPGLRSAAELAVHVSGTVVRDIAQGIAAGSITADEGAEPRLANDLDKPGLIAFARRCFDEADAAVARIGDAELQAMVSTPWKRSWPGWLGFSIMNEEFVHHRGQLYVYARLFGVAPPFIWSFEDNAAEFRPATNG
;
A
#
# COMPACT_ATOMS: atom_id res chain seq x y z
N MET A 1 -1.50 13.17 15.72
CA MET A 1 -0.23 13.03 14.96
C MET A 1 0.21 14.42 14.55
N ASN A 2 1.48 14.75 14.65
CA ASN A 2 2.13 15.93 14.09
C ASN A 2 3.12 15.51 12.99
N LYS A 3 3.77 16.45 12.30
CA LYS A 3 4.71 16.16 11.21
C LYS A 3 5.83 15.21 11.64
N GLN A 4 6.46 15.43 12.80
CA GLN A 4 7.53 14.57 13.29
C GLN A 4 7.05 13.11 13.51
N ALA A 5 5.84 12.95 14.06
CA ALA A 5 5.25 11.62 14.23
C ALA A 5 4.86 10.98 12.89
N LEU A 6 4.43 11.79 11.91
CA LEU A 6 4.20 11.32 10.54
C LEU A 6 5.48 10.81 9.89
N ASP A 7 6.58 11.55 10.00
CA ASP A 7 7.87 11.15 9.42
C ASP A 7 8.36 9.82 9.99
N SER A 8 8.26 9.65 11.31
CA SER A 8 8.61 8.38 11.96
C SER A 8 7.68 7.24 11.56
N PHE A 9 6.38 7.49 11.46
CA PHE A 9 5.39 6.53 10.97
C PHE A 9 5.66 6.14 9.54
N TRP A 10 5.94 7.12 8.66
CA TRP A 10 6.17 6.88 7.25
C TRP A 10 7.46 6.09 6.98
N ASP A 11 8.52 6.35 7.74
CA ASP A 11 9.75 5.54 7.67
C ASP A 11 9.48 4.07 8.00
N GLN A 12 8.73 3.79 9.06
CA GLN A 12 8.31 2.42 9.39
C GLN A 12 7.38 1.82 8.33
N PHE A 13 6.47 2.63 7.80
CA PHE A 13 5.54 2.17 6.76
C PHE A 13 6.29 1.80 5.47
N ARG A 14 7.28 2.59 5.06
CA ARG A 14 8.17 2.31 3.93
C ARG A 14 8.85 0.95 4.06
N GLN A 15 9.36 0.63 5.23
CA GLN A 15 9.98 -0.68 5.50
C GLN A 15 8.97 -1.83 5.36
N LYS A 16 7.77 -1.67 5.89
CA LYS A 16 6.68 -2.64 5.73
C LYS A 16 6.27 -2.80 4.25
N TYR A 17 6.30 -1.71 3.50
CA TYR A 17 6.00 -1.72 2.07
C TYR A 17 7.06 -2.48 1.26
N GLY A 18 8.33 -2.37 1.63
CA GLY A 18 9.40 -3.17 1.05
C GLY A 18 9.19 -4.67 1.23
N VAL A 19 8.75 -5.12 2.42
CA VAL A 19 8.37 -6.52 2.65
C VAL A 19 7.17 -6.93 1.78
N TYR A 20 6.19 -6.04 1.62
CA TYR A 20 5.05 -6.27 0.73
C TYR A 20 5.48 -6.42 -0.74
N LEU A 21 6.39 -5.58 -1.24
CA LEU A 21 6.93 -5.74 -2.59
C LEU A 21 7.64 -7.08 -2.77
N ARG A 22 8.44 -7.52 -1.79
CA ARG A 22 9.07 -8.84 -1.82
C ARG A 22 8.04 -9.96 -1.87
N LEU A 23 6.95 -9.84 -1.12
CA LEU A 23 5.85 -10.80 -1.19
C LEU A 23 5.25 -10.88 -2.59
N LEU A 24 5.00 -9.74 -3.25
CA LEU A 24 4.51 -9.72 -4.63
C LEU A 24 5.50 -10.41 -5.61
N TYR A 25 6.81 -10.19 -5.43
CA TYR A 25 7.84 -10.86 -6.23
C TYR A 25 7.83 -12.39 -6.07
N MET A 26 7.48 -12.90 -4.89
CA MET A 26 7.49 -14.32 -4.60
C MET A 26 6.24 -15.05 -5.11
N LEU A 27 5.12 -14.37 -5.31
CA LEU A 27 3.90 -15.00 -5.82
C LEU A 27 4.13 -15.58 -7.22
N PRO A 28 3.66 -16.81 -7.52
CA PRO A 28 3.81 -17.42 -8.85
C PRO A 28 3.05 -16.62 -9.91
N ALA A 29 3.70 -16.36 -11.05
CA ALA A 29 3.14 -15.54 -12.13
C ALA A 29 1.83 -16.13 -12.69
N GLU A 30 1.72 -17.45 -12.73
CA GLU A 30 0.55 -18.17 -13.22
C GLU A 30 -0.63 -18.18 -12.22
N ARG A 31 -0.40 -17.78 -10.97
CA ARG A 31 -1.39 -17.85 -9.88
C ARG A 31 -1.88 -16.50 -9.41
N TYR A 32 -1.16 -15.40 -9.71
CA TYR A 32 -1.47 -14.11 -9.09
C TYR A 32 -2.82 -13.52 -9.54
N LYS A 33 -3.34 -13.89 -10.70
CA LYS A 33 -4.71 -13.55 -11.16
C LYS A 33 -5.78 -14.56 -10.73
N ALA A 34 -5.37 -15.70 -10.19
CA ALA A 34 -6.33 -16.70 -9.72
C ALA A 34 -6.97 -16.25 -8.40
N GLN A 35 -8.26 -16.48 -8.27
CA GLN A 35 -8.97 -16.35 -7.00
C GLN A 35 -8.74 -17.62 -6.18
N PRO A 36 -8.03 -17.59 -5.06
CA PRO A 36 -7.76 -18.80 -4.28
C PRO A 36 -9.01 -19.34 -3.59
N VAL A 37 -9.99 -18.46 -3.35
CA VAL A 37 -11.31 -18.79 -2.81
C VAL A 37 -12.36 -18.03 -3.64
N PRO A 38 -13.43 -18.70 -4.09
CA PRO A 38 -14.49 -18.05 -4.84
C PRO A 38 -15.09 -16.85 -4.10
N GLY A 39 -15.24 -15.73 -4.81
CA GLY A 39 -15.80 -14.49 -4.26
C GLY A 39 -14.82 -13.59 -3.53
N LEU A 40 -13.57 -14.01 -3.36
CA LEU A 40 -12.49 -13.13 -2.87
C LEU A 40 -11.73 -12.50 -4.04
N ARG A 41 -11.09 -11.35 -3.77
CA ARG A 41 -10.15 -10.72 -4.72
C ARG A 41 -8.99 -11.66 -5.02
N SER A 42 -8.50 -11.65 -6.25
CA SER A 42 -7.21 -12.25 -6.62
C SER A 42 -6.05 -11.51 -5.97
N ALA A 43 -4.85 -12.08 -5.98
CA ALA A 43 -3.66 -11.38 -5.51
C ALA A 43 -3.34 -10.13 -6.35
N ALA A 44 -3.63 -10.14 -7.65
CA ALA A 44 -3.49 -8.97 -8.52
C ALA A 44 -4.45 -7.85 -8.13
N GLU A 45 -5.72 -8.18 -7.91
CA GLU A 45 -6.72 -7.19 -7.46
C GLU A 45 -6.38 -6.61 -6.08
N LEU A 46 -5.90 -7.44 -5.14
CA LEU A 46 -5.41 -6.97 -3.84
C LEU A 46 -4.20 -6.04 -4.00
N ALA A 47 -3.26 -6.37 -4.87
CA ALA A 47 -2.07 -5.56 -5.07
C ALA A 47 -2.40 -4.20 -5.71
N VAL A 48 -3.33 -4.14 -6.67
CA VAL A 48 -3.81 -2.89 -7.26
C VAL A 48 -4.53 -2.05 -6.22
N HIS A 49 -5.45 -2.65 -5.45
CA HIS A 49 -6.18 -1.98 -4.38
C HIS A 49 -5.25 -1.39 -3.31
N VAL A 50 -4.36 -2.22 -2.78
CA VAL A 50 -3.43 -1.79 -1.73
C VAL A 50 -2.51 -0.68 -2.20
N SER A 51 -1.91 -0.83 -3.38
CA SER A 51 -0.93 0.15 -3.85
C SER A 51 -1.59 1.44 -4.35
N GLY A 52 -2.69 1.33 -5.10
CA GLY A 52 -3.43 2.47 -5.64
C GLY A 52 -4.32 3.12 -4.60
N THR A 53 -5.44 2.49 -4.30
CA THR A 53 -6.49 3.11 -3.46
C THR A 53 -6.04 3.32 -2.02
N VAL A 54 -5.42 2.30 -1.39
CA VAL A 54 -5.05 2.39 0.03
C VAL A 54 -3.83 3.28 0.25
N VAL A 55 -2.75 3.12 -0.52
CA VAL A 55 -1.51 3.84 -0.23
C VAL A 55 -1.43 5.16 -0.98
N ARG A 56 -1.50 5.13 -2.32
CA ARG A 56 -1.35 6.34 -3.13
C ARG A 56 -2.49 7.33 -2.92
N ASP A 57 -3.74 6.89 -3.12
CA ASP A 57 -4.88 7.80 -3.18
C ASP A 57 -5.18 8.42 -1.81
N ILE A 58 -4.98 7.68 -0.71
CA ILE A 58 -5.12 8.23 0.64
C ILE A 58 -4.02 9.28 0.91
N ALA A 59 -2.74 8.98 0.61
CA ALA A 59 -1.65 9.93 0.84
C ALA A 59 -1.82 11.20 0.01
N GLN A 60 -2.13 11.06 -1.30
CA GLN A 60 -2.38 12.20 -2.19
C GLN A 60 -3.63 12.99 -1.75
N GLY A 61 -4.68 12.29 -1.34
CA GLY A 61 -5.92 12.91 -0.90
C GLY A 61 -5.75 13.71 0.40
N ILE A 62 -4.94 13.24 1.35
CA ILE A 62 -4.62 14.02 2.56
C ILE A 62 -3.86 15.30 2.18
N ALA A 63 -2.88 15.20 1.29
CA ALA A 63 -2.14 16.37 0.82
C ALA A 63 -3.02 17.37 0.04
N ALA A 64 -4.11 16.91 -0.59
CA ALA A 64 -5.02 17.74 -1.41
C ALA A 64 -6.31 18.16 -0.66
N GLY A 65 -6.58 17.59 0.53
CA GLY A 65 -7.83 17.83 1.27
C GLY A 65 -9.03 16.99 0.79
N SER A 66 -8.87 16.14 -0.22
CA SER A 66 -9.93 15.28 -0.76
C SER A 66 -9.34 14.01 -1.36
N ILE A 67 -9.80 12.84 -0.91
CA ILE A 67 -9.45 11.54 -1.49
C ILE A 67 -10.37 11.29 -2.69
N THR A 68 -9.75 10.99 -3.84
CA THR A 68 -10.44 10.56 -5.05
C THR A 68 -9.95 9.16 -5.41
N ALA A 69 -10.76 8.15 -5.17
CA ALA A 69 -10.45 6.78 -5.55
C ALA A 69 -11.35 6.35 -6.73
N ASP A 70 -10.78 5.73 -7.74
CA ASP A 70 -11.51 5.06 -8.82
C ASP A 70 -11.47 3.53 -8.60
N GLU A 71 -12.33 3.06 -7.71
CA GLU A 71 -12.47 1.62 -7.44
C GLU A 71 -12.93 0.85 -8.69
N GLY A 72 -13.59 1.50 -9.64
CA GLY A 72 -13.99 0.90 -10.91
C GLY A 72 -12.81 0.61 -11.84
N ALA A 73 -11.67 1.28 -11.67
CA ALA A 73 -10.45 1.02 -12.43
C ALA A 73 -9.67 -0.20 -11.91
N GLU A 74 -9.83 -0.58 -10.63
CA GLU A 74 -9.04 -1.65 -10.01
C GLU A 74 -9.13 -2.99 -10.75
N PRO A 75 -10.33 -3.54 -11.05
CA PRO A 75 -10.44 -4.81 -11.76
C PRO A 75 -9.83 -4.78 -13.16
N ARG A 76 -9.94 -3.64 -13.86
CA ARG A 76 -9.34 -3.47 -15.20
C ARG A 76 -7.82 -3.50 -15.11
N LEU A 77 -7.22 -2.69 -14.22
CA LEU A 77 -5.77 -2.66 -14.00
C LEU A 77 -5.22 -4.02 -13.58
N ALA A 78 -5.90 -4.72 -12.69
CA ALA A 78 -5.50 -6.06 -12.24
C ALA A 78 -5.54 -7.08 -13.38
N ASN A 79 -6.47 -6.93 -14.31
CA ASN A 79 -6.58 -7.80 -15.48
C ASN A 79 -5.54 -7.45 -16.55
N ASP A 80 -5.28 -6.17 -16.81
CA ASP A 80 -4.43 -5.71 -17.89
C ASP A 80 -2.93 -5.86 -17.58
N LEU A 81 -2.55 -5.73 -16.30
CA LEU A 81 -1.16 -5.84 -15.89
C LEU A 81 -0.70 -7.30 -15.81
N ASP A 82 0.46 -7.59 -16.38
CA ASP A 82 1.21 -8.79 -16.04
C ASP A 82 1.93 -8.63 -14.69
N LYS A 83 2.58 -9.67 -14.20
CA LYS A 83 3.25 -9.62 -12.88
C LYS A 83 4.35 -8.55 -12.80
N PRO A 84 5.27 -8.40 -13.78
CA PRO A 84 6.21 -7.27 -13.80
C PRO A 84 5.53 -5.91 -13.82
N GLY A 85 4.49 -5.74 -14.62
CA GLY A 85 3.70 -4.51 -14.68
C GLY A 85 3.00 -4.18 -13.37
N LEU A 86 2.48 -5.18 -12.66
CA LEU A 86 1.87 -5.03 -11.34
C LEU A 86 2.89 -4.56 -10.29
N ILE A 87 4.09 -5.13 -10.30
CA ILE A 87 5.16 -4.74 -9.38
C ILE A 87 5.64 -3.31 -9.68
N ALA A 88 5.79 -2.98 -10.97
CA ALA A 88 6.13 -1.62 -11.39
C ALA A 88 5.03 -0.61 -11.00
N PHE A 89 3.75 -0.98 -11.12
CA PHE A 89 2.62 -0.19 -10.65
C PHE A 89 2.70 0.05 -9.14
N ALA A 90 2.93 -1.00 -8.34
CA ALA A 90 3.04 -0.88 -6.90
C ALA A 90 4.19 0.06 -6.49
N ARG A 91 5.36 -0.03 -7.13
CA ARG A 91 6.48 0.88 -6.89
C ARG A 91 6.10 2.33 -7.19
N ARG A 92 5.55 2.60 -8.37
CA ARG A 92 5.12 3.97 -8.73
C ARG A 92 4.10 4.53 -7.75
N CYS A 93 3.13 3.74 -7.32
CA CYS A 93 2.15 4.18 -6.32
C CYS A 93 2.82 4.57 -5.00
N PHE A 94 3.85 3.85 -4.58
CA PHE A 94 4.61 4.22 -3.39
C PHE A 94 5.39 5.52 -3.59
N ASP A 95 6.08 5.67 -4.72
CA ASP A 95 6.85 6.89 -5.04
C ASP A 95 5.94 8.13 -5.07
N GLU A 96 4.74 8.00 -5.65
CA GLU A 96 3.72 9.05 -5.68
C GLU A 96 3.18 9.38 -4.28
N ALA A 97 2.97 8.36 -3.44
CA ALA A 97 2.57 8.54 -2.05
C ALA A 97 3.67 9.20 -1.23
N ASP A 98 4.93 8.79 -1.39
CA ASP A 98 6.09 9.36 -0.70
C ASP A 98 6.25 10.85 -1.03
N ALA A 99 6.14 11.20 -2.32
CA ALA A 99 6.14 12.59 -2.77
C ALA A 99 4.96 13.41 -2.21
N ALA A 100 3.80 12.78 -1.98
CA ALA A 100 2.66 13.44 -1.35
C ALA A 100 2.91 13.67 0.14
N VAL A 101 3.39 12.65 0.86
CA VAL A 101 3.69 12.71 2.30
C VAL A 101 4.75 13.76 2.63
N ALA A 102 5.75 13.93 1.75
CA ALA A 102 6.76 14.98 1.91
C ALA A 102 6.17 16.40 1.97
N ARG A 103 5.00 16.63 1.37
CA ARG A 103 4.31 17.94 1.36
C ARG A 103 3.32 18.13 2.51
N ILE A 104 3.02 17.09 3.29
CA ILE A 104 2.05 17.14 4.38
C ILE A 104 2.73 17.70 5.63
N GLY A 105 2.17 18.77 6.16
CA GLY A 105 2.52 19.37 7.44
C GLY A 105 1.44 19.19 8.50
N ASP A 106 1.60 19.88 9.62
CA ASP A 106 0.64 19.83 10.72
C ASP A 106 -0.75 20.35 10.32
N ALA A 107 -0.81 21.31 9.39
CA ALA A 107 -2.07 21.86 8.91
C ALA A 107 -2.90 20.80 8.18
N GLU A 108 -2.31 20.10 7.22
CA GLU A 108 -2.96 19.02 6.45
C GLU A 108 -3.35 17.84 7.35
N LEU A 109 -2.54 17.53 8.35
CA LEU A 109 -2.84 16.46 9.32
C LEU A 109 -4.08 16.78 10.18
N GLN A 110 -4.35 18.03 10.49
CA GLN A 110 -5.52 18.45 11.27
C GLN A 110 -6.73 18.79 10.39
N ALA A 111 -6.53 19.10 9.11
CA ALA A 111 -7.60 19.43 8.19
C ALA A 111 -8.55 18.23 7.97
N MET A 112 -9.83 18.53 7.78
CA MET A 112 -10.81 17.52 7.39
C MET A 112 -10.64 17.18 5.91
N VAL A 113 -10.48 15.90 5.62
CA VAL A 113 -10.34 15.34 4.28
C VAL A 113 -11.64 14.69 3.88
N SER A 114 -12.22 15.09 2.74
CA SER A 114 -13.41 14.46 2.19
C SER A 114 -13.04 13.16 1.46
N THR A 115 -13.99 12.20 1.43
CA THR A 115 -13.75 10.89 0.81
C THR A 115 -14.89 10.47 -0.10
N PRO A 116 -14.65 9.60 -1.10
CA PRO A 116 -15.70 9.09 -1.98
C PRO A 116 -16.71 8.20 -1.23
N TRP A 117 -16.37 7.70 -0.05
CA TRP A 117 -17.24 6.84 0.79
C TRP A 117 -18.23 7.64 1.65
N LYS A 118 -18.49 8.91 1.32
CA LYS A 118 -19.42 9.80 2.05
C LYS A 118 -19.06 9.96 3.54
N ARG A 119 -17.78 9.96 3.84
CA ARG A 119 -17.19 10.21 5.15
C ARG A 119 -16.19 11.34 5.05
N SER A 120 -15.91 11.98 6.17
CA SER A 120 -14.80 12.93 6.31
C SER A 120 -14.10 12.65 7.62
N TRP A 121 -12.79 12.77 7.62
CA TRP A 121 -11.97 12.59 8.82
C TRP A 121 -10.73 13.50 8.77
N PRO A 122 -10.09 13.80 9.91
CA PRO A 122 -8.84 14.55 9.89
C PRO A 122 -7.72 13.75 9.22
N GLY A 123 -6.81 14.44 8.54
CA GLY A 123 -5.74 13.80 7.75
C GLY A 123 -4.94 12.75 8.54
N TRP A 124 -4.64 13.03 9.82
CA TRP A 124 -3.92 12.05 10.66
C TRP A 124 -4.67 10.71 10.80
N LEU A 125 -6.01 10.73 10.84
CA LEU A 125 -6.80 9.50 10.91
C LEU A 125 -6.74 8.72 9.59
N GLY A 126 -6.63 9.43 8.45
CA GLY A 126 -6.43 8.80 7.14
C GLY A 126 -5.18 7.92 7.11
N PHE A 127 -4.07 8.34 7.73
CA PHE A 127 -2.87 7.49 7.85
C PHE A 127 -3.08 6.26 8.74
N SER A 128 -3.88 6.37 9.81
CA SER A 128 -4.24 5.22 10.63
C SER A 128 -5.05 4.21 9.83
N ILE A 129 -6.08 4.68 9.11
CA ILE A 129 -6.92 3.85 8.22
C ILE A 129 -6.06 3.19 7.14
N MET A 130 -5.19 3.96 6.47
CA MET A 130 -4.27 3.43 5.46
C MET A 130 -3.42 2.28 6.01
N ASN A 131 -2.86 2.42 7.21
CA ASN A 131 -2.05 1.37 7.82
C ASN A 131 -2.88 0.13 8.19
N GLU A 132 -4.09 0.29 8.70
CA GLU A 132 -4.99 -0.82 9.01
C GLU A 132 -5.36 -1.61 7.75
N GLU A 133 -5.81 -0.93 6.71
CA GLU A 133 -6.15 -1.53 5.41
C GLU A 133 -4.93 -2.22 4.77
N PHE A 134 -3.77 -1.56 4.81
CA PHE A 134 -2.53 -2.15 4.31
C PHE A 134 -2.17 -3.45 5.04
N VAL A 135 -2.19 -3.45 6.36
CA VAL A 135 -1.85 -4.63 7.17
C VAL A 135 -2.87 -5.75 6.97
N HIS A 136 -4.17 -5.40 6.90
CA HIS A 136 -5.26 -6.34 6.64
C HIS A 136 -5.06 -7.06 5.30
N HIS A 137 -4.91 -6.33 4.22
CA HIS A 137 -4.76 -6.91 2.88
C HIS A 137 -3.41 -7.58 2.66
N ARG A 138 -2.33 -7.05 3.24
CA ARG A 138 -1.05 -7.75 3.25
C ARG A 138 -1.17 -9.11 3.93
N GLY A 139 -1.91 -9.20 5.03
CA GLY A 139 -2.20 -10.47 5.71
C GLY A 139 -2.90 -11.48 4.80
N GLN A 140 -3.88 -11.04 4.01
CA GLN A 140 -4.54 -11.89 3.00
C GLN A 140 -3.53 -12.42 1.96
N LEU A 141 -2.65 -11.57 1.44
CA LEU A 141 -1.61 -11.99 0.51
C LEU A 141 -0.62 -12.99 1.11
N TYR A 142 -0.34 -12.93 2.42
CA TYR A 142 0.46 -13.93 3.13
C TYR A 142 -0.22 -15.30 3.17
N VAL A 143 -1.55 -15.32 3.32
CA VAL A 143 -2.34 -16.56 3.22
C VAL A 143 -2.30 -17.09 1.78
N TYR A 144 -2.47 -16.22 0.79
CA TYR A 144 -2.43 -16.61 -0.63
C TYR A 144 -1.06 -17.21 -1.03
N ALA A 145 0.04 -16.61 -0.57
CA ALA A 145 1.38 -17.17 -0.82
C ALA A 145 1.46 -18.62 -0.34
N ARG A 146 0.99 -18.91 0.87
CA ARG A 146 0.98 -20.26 1.43
C ARG A 146 0.06 -21.22 0.65
N LEU A 147 -1.12 -20.76 0.25
CA LEU A 147 -2.02 -21.55 -0.60
C LEU A 147 -1.42 -21.85 -1.99
N PHE A 148 -0.52 -20.98 -2.46
CA PHE A 148 0.21 -21.19 -3.71
C PHE A 148 1.52 -21.97 -3.53
N GLY A 149 1.78 -22.49 -2.33
CA GLY A 149 2.97 -23.28 -2.02
C GLY A 149 4.25 -22.45 -1.82
N VAL A 150 4.12 -21.15 -1.57
CA VAL A 150 5.24 -20.22 -1.36
C VAL A 150 5.34 -19.85 0.12
N ALA A 151 6.54 -19.96 0.70
CA ALA A 151 6.83 -19.43 2.03
C ALA A 151 6.98 -17.90 1.91
N PRO A 152 6.09 -17.10 2.51
CA PRO A 152 6.19 -15.63 2.43
C PRO A 152 7.38 -15.12 3.25
N PRO A 153 7.91 -13.90 2.97
CA PRO A 153 9.00 -13.32 3.72
C PRO A 153 8.59 -13.10 5.20
N PHE A 154 9.57 -13.14 6.11
CA PHE A 154 9.30 -12.78 7.50
C PHE A 154 8.94 -11.29 7.59
N ILE A 155 7.88 -10.97 8.33
CA ILE A 155 7.29 -9.61 8.34
C ILE A 155 8.20 -8.52 8.91
N TRP A 156 9.27 -8.89 9.61
CA TRP A 156 10.26 -8.00 10.24
C TRP A 156 11.64 -8.05 9.59
N SER A 157 11.82 -8.80 8.48
CA SER A 157 13.10 -8.87 7.75
C SER A 157 13.29 -7.65 6.84
N PHE A 158 13.42 -6.46 7.43
CA PHE A 158 13.54 -5.20 6.69
C PHE A 158 14.90 -5.05 6.02
N GLU A 159 15.93 -5.69 6.56
CA GLU A 159 17.29 -5.74 6.00
C GLU A 159 17.36 -6.39 4.62
N ASP A 160 16.42 -7.29 4.32
CA ASP A 160 16.34 -7.97 3.03
C ASP A 160 15.61 -7.14 1.96
N ASN A 161 15.05 -5.98 2.30
CA ASN A 161 14.38 -5.12 1.35
C ASN A 161 15.38 -4.51 0.35
N ALA A 162 14.88 -4.00 -0.78
CA ALA A 162 15.63 -3.10 -1.63
C ALA A 162 16.09 -1.87 -0.82
N ALA A 163 17.24 -1.28 -1.19
CA ALA A 163 17.92 -0.28 -0.37
C ALA A 163 17.02 0.89 0.07
N GLU A 164 16.17 1.37 -0.82
CA GLU A 164 15.22 2.46 -0.58
C GLU A 164 14.13 2.15 0.45
N PHE A 165 13.93 0.86 0.75
CA PHE A 165 12.93 0.36 1.73
C PHE A 165 13.57 -0.21 3.00
N ARG A 166 14.85 -0.03 3.21
CA ARG A 166 15.55 -0.46 4.44
C ARG A 166 15.40 0.58 5.55
N PRO A 167 15.61 0.19 6.81
CA PRO A 167 15.80 1.14 7.89
C PRO A 167 16.89 2.16 7.53
N ALA A 168 16.70 3.42 7.92
CA ALA A 168 17.78 4.39 7.83
C ALA A 168 18.95 3.87 8.67
N THR A 169 20.15 3.81 8.07
CA THR A 169 21.36 3.51 8.82
C THR A 169 21.60 4.67 9.77
N ASN A 170 21.43 4.42 11.08
CA ASN A 170 21.88 5.36 12.08
C ASN A 170 23.41 5.50 11.89
N GLY A 171 23.82 6.62 11.28
CA GLY A 171 25.23 7.01 11.21
C GLY A 171 25.75 7.44 12.58
#